data_9fe531d7278c7486e1eb26e3f0cf9448
#
_entry.id   9fe531d7278c7486e1eb26e3f0cf9448
#
_cell.length_a   1.000
_cell.length_b   1.000
_cell.length_c   1.000
_cell.angle_alpha   90.00
_cell.angle_beta   90.00
_cell.angle_gamma   90.00
#
_symmetry.space_group_name_H-M   'P 1'
#
loop_
_entity.id
_entity.type
_entity.pdbx_description
1 polymer ?
#
loop_
_entity_poly.entity_id
_entity_poly.type
_entity_poly.pdbx_seq_one_letter_code
_entity_poly.pdbx_strand_id
1 'polypeptide(L)'
;MKGIILAGGSGTRLYPLTKSISKQILPVYDKPMIYYPLSVLMLANIKEILIISTPRDLPVFEELLGDGNQLGIKLEYKIQEYPNGLAEAFLIGKEFIGNNNVALILGDNIFYGNGFSKVLEDSVDYFENFKGEKSNNAGAMIFGYPVKNPEDYGVVEFNKNNKVISLEEKPIDPKSSFAVPGLYFYDNTVIKKAEMLKPSDRNELEITSINEFYLSCDKLKVKTLGRGMSWFDTGTPKGLMEAANFVEAIQNRQGFYIACLEEISYTKGWISKGELAEIIEKLRKCDYKKYLESLLLLSI
;
A
#
# COMPACT_ATOMS: atom_id res chain seq x y z
N MET A 1 11.52 -9.71 1.14
CA MET A 1 10.10 -9.50 0.72
C MET A 1 10.04 -8.57 -0.48
N LYS A 2 9.09 -8.75 -1.40
CA LYS A 2 8.84 -7.85 -2.53
C LYS A 2 7.53 -7.10 -2.32
N GLY A 3 7.37 -5.95 -3.00
CA GLY A 3 6.17 -5.11 -2.90
C GLY A 3 5.38 -5.08 -4.20
N ILE A 4 4.06 -5.00 -4.12
CA ILE A 4 3.18 -4.71 -5.26
C ILE A 4 2.31 -3.51 -4.89
N ILE A 5 2.27 -2.51 -5.76
CA ILE A 5 1.30 -1.43 -5.70
C ILE A 5 0.28 -1.67 -6.82
N LEU A 6 -0.98 -1.90 -6.45
CA LEU A 6 -2.05 -2.00 -7.44
C LEU A 6 -2.65 -0.62 -7.67
N ALA A 7 -2.25 -0.01 -8.77
CA ALA A 7 -2.64 1.35 -9.19
C ALA A 7 -3.58 1.32 -10.42
N GLY A 8 -4.40 0.29 -10.51
CA GLY A 8 -5.40 0.11 -11.54
C GLY A 8 -6.79 0.64 -11.15
N GLY A 9 -7.76 0.30 -12.00
CA GLY A 9 -9.18 0.62 -11.78
C GLY A 9 -9.65 1.88 -12.52
N SER A 10 -10.95 1.91 -12.84
CA SER A 10 -11.57 2.95 -13.68
C SER A 10 -11.74 4.30 -13.00
N GLY A 11 -11.63 4.37 -11.67
CA GLY A 11 -11.82 5.60 -10.91
C GLY A 11 -13.21 6.24 -11.05
N THR A 12 -14.24 5.45 -11.34
CA THR A 12 -15.60 5.95 -11.66
C THR A 12 -16.22 6.82 -10.58
N ARG A 13 -15.96 6.51 -9.31
CA ARG A 13 -16.46 7.29 -8.16
C ARG A 13 -15.86 8.72 -8.09
N LEU A 14 -14.74 8.95 -8.77
CA LEU A 14 -14.04 10.25 -8.85
C LEU A 14 -14.29 10.98 -10.19
N TYR A 15 -15.14 10.43 -11.08
CA TYR A 15 -15.48 11.13 -12.33
C TYR A 15 -16.13 12.50 -12.03
N PRO A 16 -15.77 13.61 -12.74
CA PRO A 16 -14.97 13.65 -13.96
C PRO A 16 -13.45 13.83 -13.77
N LEU A 17 -12.93 13.86 -12.53
CA LEU A 17 -11.49 14.04 -12.25
C LEU A 17 -10.63 12.96 -12.93
N THR A 18 -11.16 11.74 -13.03
CA THR A 18 -10.48 10.57 -13.60
C THR A 18 -10.74 10.36 -15.08
N LYS A 19 -11.37 11.32 -15.77
CA LYS A 19 -11.69 11.20 -17.21
C LYS A 19 -10.43 11.00 -18.07
N SER A 20 -9.36 11.70 -17.75
CA SER A 20 -8.13 11.74 -18.55
C SER A 20 -6.88 11.23 -17.83
N ILE A 21 -6.96 11.01 -16.53
CA ILE A 21 -5.81 10.58 -15.70
C ILE A 21 -6.23 9.51 -14.70
N SER A 22 -5.25 8.70 -14.27
CA SER A 22 -5.43 7.75 -13.17
C SER A 22 -5.75 8.48 -11.86
N LYS A 23 -6.61 7.89 -11.02
CA LYS A 23 -6.87 8.44 -9.68
C LYS A 23 -5.60 8.55 -8.85
N GLN A 24 -4.65 7.64 -9.00
CA GLN A 24 -3.40 7.60 -8.23
C GLN A 24 -2.41 8.70 -8.65
N ILE A 25 -2.68 9.41 -9.74
CA ILE A 25 -1.94 10.63 -10.15
C ILE A 25 -2.58 11.91 -9.60
N LEU A 26 -3.85 11.86 -9.18
CA LEU A 26 -4.49 13.00 -8.54
C LEU A 26 -3.68 13.46 -7.32
N PRO A 27 -3.57 14.78 -7.09
CA PRO A 27 -2.85 15.31 -5.94
C PRO A 27 -3.59 14.99 -4.64
N VAL A 28 -2.83 14.58 -3.63
CA VAL A 28 -3.26 14.59 -2.24
C VAL A 28 -2.39 15.62 -1.54
N TYR A 29 -2.96 16.81 -1.37
CA TYR A 29 -2.31 18.03 -0.92
C TYR A 29 -1.18 18.47 -1.87
N ASP A 30 0.06 18.08 -1.65
CA ASP A 30 1.27 18.61 -2.29
C ASP A 30 1.98 17.62 -3.24
N LYS A 31 1.48 16.38 -3.35
CA LYS A 31 2.12 15.36 -4.22
C LYS A 31 1.12 14.35 -4.79
N PRO A 32 1.48 13.62 -5.85
CA PRO A 32 0.63 12.57 -6.41
C PRO A 32 0.30 11.48 -5.39
N MET A 33 -0.94 10.98 -5.42
CA MET A 33 -1.44 9.96 -4.51
C MET A 33 -0.53 8.72 -4.43
N ILE A 34 0.06 8.29 -5.54
CA ILE A 34 0.93 7.10 -5.60
C ILE A 34 2.16 7.17 -4.67
N TYR A 35 2.60 8.38 -4.28
CA TYR A 35 3.72 8.58 -3.35
C TYR A 35 3.42 7.99 -1.97
N TYR A 36 2.17 8.03 -1.53
CA TYR A 36 1.78 7.53 -0.21
C TYR A 36 1.91 6.00 -0.09
N PRO A 37 1.28 5.17 -0.95
CA PRO A 37 1.49 3.72 -0.88
C PRO A 37 2.94 3.32 -1.18
N LEU A 38 3.66 4.02 -2.07
CA LEU A 38 5.07 3.78 -2.30
C LEU A 38 5.89 4.03 -1.03
N SER A 39 5.64 5.13 -0.33
CA SER A 39 6.30 5.43 0.95
C SER A 39 6.06 4.36 2.02
N VAL A 40 4.87 3.76 2.06
CA VAL A 40 4.55 2.66 3.00
C VAL A 40 5.44 1.44 2.74
N LEU A 41 5.61 1.04 1.48
CA LEU A 41 6.51 -0.07 1.14
C LEU A 41 7.98 0.27 1.44
N MET A 42 8.40 1.50 1.17
CA MET A 42 9.75 1.97 1.51
C MET A 42 9.97 1.99 3.03
N LEU A 43 9.01 2.46 3.83
CA LEU A 43 9.06 2.42 5.29
C LEU A 43 9.13 0.98 5.82
N ALA A 44 8.53 0.03 5.14
CA ALA A 44 8.63 -1.41 5.41
C ALA A 44 9.98 -2.03 5.00
N ASN A 45 10.97 -1.26 4.56
CA ASN A 45 12.25 -1.74 4.01
C ASN A 45 12.12 -2.59 2.74
N ILE A 46 11.06 -2.43 1.97
CA ILE A 46 10.85 -3.15 0.71
C ILE A 46 11.42 -2.31 -0.44
N LYS A 47 12.44 -2.84 -1.13
CA LYS A 47 13.16 -2.14 -2.20
C LYS A 47 12.79 -2.59 -3.62
N GLU A 48 12.33 -3.83 -3.79
CA GLU A 48 11.87 -4.33 -5.07
C GLU A 48 10.35 -4.21 -5.14
N ILE A 49 9.84 -3.34 -5.99
CA ILE A 49 8.43 -2.97 -6.04
C ILE A 49 7.91 -3.05 -7.47
N LEU A 50 6.79 -3.75 -7.65
CA LEU A 50 6.05 -3.82 -8.89
C LEU A 50 4.84 -2.90 -8.84
N ILE A 51 4.73 -2.00 -9.81
CA ILE A 51 3.55 -1.16 -10.02
C ILE A 51 2.69 -1.79 -11.10
N ILE A 52 1.45 -2.12 -10.78
CA ILE A 52 0.49 -2.69 -11.71
C ILE A 52 -0.57 -1.63 -12.00
N SER A 53 -0.75 -1.28 -13.27
CA SER A 53 -1.73 -0.28 -13.68
C SER A 53 -2.39 -0.63 -15.02
N THR A 54 -3.32 0.22 -15.47
CA THR A 54 -3.98 0.05 -16.77
C THR A 54 -3.02 0.36 -17.92
N PRO A 55 -3.28 -0.15 -19.15
CA PRO A 55 -2.47 0.19 -20.33
C PRO A 55 -2.38 1.70 -20.58
N ARG A 56 -3.47 2.43 -20.30
CA ARG A 56 -3.54 3.88 -20.47
C ARG A 56 -2.64 4.65 -19.51
N ASP A 57 -2.63 4.22 -18.25
CA ASP A 57 -2.06 5.00 -17.15
C ASP A 57 -0.62 4.60 -16.81
N LEU A 58 -0.19 3.39 -17.17
CA LEU A 58 1.14 2.87 -16.83
C LEU A 58 2.30 3.77 -17.31
N PRO A 59 2.28 4.31 -18.57
CA PRO A 59 3.35 5.19 -19.03
C PRO A 59 3.52 6.46 -18.18
N VAL A 60 2.43 6.96 -17.56
CA VAL A 60 2.50 8.13 -16.68
C VAL A 60 3.22 7.81 -15.37
N PHE A 61 3.03 6.59 -14.85
CA PHE A 61 3.77 6.15 -13.66
C PHE A 61 5.25 5.91 -13.97
N GLU A 62 5.57 5.35 -15.14
CA GLU A 62 6.95 5.18 -15.60
C GLU A 62 7.66 6.54 -15.76
N GLU A 63 6.99 7.53 -16.35
CA GLU A 63 7.53 8.89 -16.47
C GLU A 63 7.72 9.57 -15.10
N LEU A 64 6.75 9.39 -14.17
CA LEU A 64 6.77 10.04 -12.87
C LEU A 64 7.84 9.47 -11.93
N LEU A 65 8.00 8.14 -11.89
CA LEU A 65 8.77 7.44 -10.87
C LEU A 65 10.09 6.85 -11.40
N GLY A 66 10.23 6.70 -12.71
CA GLY A 66 11.39 6.09 -13.35
C GLY A 66 11.60 4.63 -12.93
N ASP A 67 12.84 4.19 -12.88
CA ASP A 67 13.22 2.84 -12.46
C ASP A 67 13.47 2.71 -10.95
N GLY A 68 13.38 3.81 -10.20
CA GLY A 68 13.57 3.88 -8.76
C GLY A 68 15.02 3.98 -8.30
N ASN A 69 16.00 3.90 -9.20
CA ASN A 69 17.42 3.94 -8.85
C ASN A 69 17.80 5.21 -8.09
N GLN A 70 17.20 6.35 -8.43
CA GLN A 70 17.39 7.63 -7.74
C GLN A 70 16.98 7.60 -6.26
N LEU A 71 16.14 6.64 -5.87
CA LEU A 71 15.69 6.43 -4.50
C LEU A 71 16.35 5.21 -3.83
N GLY A 72 17.31 4.56 -4.49
CA GLY A 72 17.94 3.32 -4.02
C GLY A 72 16.98 2.12 -3.93
N ILE A 73 15.92 2.12 -4.74
CA ILE A 73 14.94 1.04 -4.92
C ILE A 73 14.90 0.60 -6.39
N LYS A 74 14.20 -0.49 -6.65
CA LYS A 74 13.95 -1.00 -8.01
C LYS A 74 12.46 -1.03 -8.27
N LEU A 75 12.01 -0.29 -9.29
CA LEU A 75 10.64 -0.30 -9.75
C LEU A 75 10.51 -1.11 -11.03
N GLU A 76 9.53 -1.98 -11.08
CA GLU A 76 9.07 -2.70 -12.26
C GLU A 76 7.61 -2.35 -12.53
N TYR A 77 7.17 -2.51 -13.78
CA TYR A 77 5.86 -2.09 -14.23
C TYR A 77 5.18 -3.20 -15.00
N LYS A 78 3.90 -3.48 -14.71
CA LYS A 78 3.10 -4.45 -15.45
C LYS A 78 1.67 -3.94 -15.67
N ILE A 79 1.06 -4.38 -16.74
CA ILE A 79 -0.30 -4.01 -17.15
C ILE A 79 -1.31 -4.96 -16.54
N GLN A 80 -2.40 -4.40 -16.00
CA GLN A 80 -3.66 -5.07 -15.75
C GLN A 80 -4.65 -4.59 -16.84
N GLU A 81 -4.96 -5.46 -17.78
CA GLU A 81 -5.80 -5.12 -18.96
C GLU A 81 -7.23 -4.75 -18.56
N TYR A 82 -7.79 -5.50 -17.61
CA TYR A 82 -9.17 -5.35 -17.13
C TYR A 82 -9.20 -5.33 -15.60
N PRO A 83 -10.19 -4.67 -14.98
CA PRO A 83 -10.32 -4.63 -13.51
C PRO A 83 -10.92 -5.94 -12.97
N ASN A 84 -10.19 -7.04 -13.14
CA ASN A 84 -10.62 -8.40 -12.75
C ASN A 84 -10.52 -8.67 -11.23
N GLY A 85 -10.29 -7.65 -10.42
CA GLY A 85 -10.17 -7.77 -8.96
C GLY A 85 -8.74 -7.66 -8.43
N LEU A 86 -8.64 -7.52 -7.10
CA LEU A 86 -7.36 -7.25 -6.44
C LEU A 86 -6.42 -8.45 -6.47
N ALA A 87 -6.95 -9.67 -6.38
CA ALA A 87 -6.15 -10.88 -6.32
C ALA A 87 -5.45 -11.20 -7.65
N GLU A 88 -5.90 -10.63 -8.78
CA GLU A 88 -5.22 -10.75 -10.07
C GLU A 88 -3.78 -10.19 -10.03
N ALA A 89 -3.51 -9.25 -9.13
CA ALA A 89 -2.16 -8.71 -8.94
C ALA A 89 -1.10 -9.79 -8.67
N PHE A 90 -1.46 -10.88 -8.00
CA PHE A 90 -0.54 -12.00 -7.75
C PHE A 90 -0.29 -12.85 -9.00
N LEU A 91 -1.26 -12.95 -9.90
CA LEU A 91 -1.11 -13.65 -11.18
C LEU A 91 -0.23 -12.86 -12.14
N ILE A 92 -0.49 -11.55 -12.27
CA ILE A 92 0.31 -10.62 -13.06
C ILE A 92 1.73 -10.54 -12.52
N GLY A 93 1.87 -10.48 -11.19
CA GLY A 93 3.14 -10.39 -10.48
C GLY A 93 3.87 -11.72 -10.28
N LYS A 94 3.36 -12.86 -10.77
CA LYS A 94 3.88 -14.20 -10.47
C LYS A 94 5.39 -14.35 -10.67
N GLU A 95 5.91 -13.93 -11.81
CA GLU A 95 7.34 -14.00 -12.12
C GLU A 95 8.16 -13.05 -11.24
N PHE A 96 7.65 -11.82 -11.02
CA PHE A 96 8.26 -10.84 -10.13
C PHE A 96 8.35 -11.38 -8.70
N ILE A 97 7.26 -11.92 -8.14
CA ILE A 97 7.23 -12.49 -6.78
C ILE A 97 8.21 -13.67 -6.67
N GLY A 98 8.15 -14.60 -7.62
CA GLY A 98 8.97 -15.82 -7.62
C GLY A 98 8.79 -16.61 -6.32
N ASN A 99 9.89 -16.85 -5.62
CA ASN A 99 9.90 -17.57 -4.34
C ASN A 99 9.85 -16.66 -3.10
N ASN A 100 9.66 -15.35 -3.28
CA ASN A 100 9.68 -14.38 -2.18
C ASN A 100 8.30 -14.23 -1.54
N ASN A 101 8.29 -13.80 -0.29
CA ASN A 101 7.10 -13.23 0.34
C ASN A 101 6.75 -11.90 -0.33
N VAL A 102 5.48 -11.50 -0.27
CA VAL A 102 5.00 -10.31 -0.98
C VAL A 102 4.09 -9.46 -0.09
N ALA A 103 4.30 -8.14 -0.14
CA ALA A 103 3.35 -7.15 0.35
C ALA A 103 2.55 -6.57 -0.83
N LEU A 104 1.24 -6.48 -0.69
CA LEU A 104 0.34 -5.81 -1.64
C LEU A 104 -0.24 -4.58 -0.96
N ILE A 105 -0.14 -3.42 -1.61
CA ILE A 105 -0.83 -2.20 -1.18
C ILE A 105 -1.67 -1.62 -2.32
N LEU A 106 -2.84 -1.11 -1.97
CA LEU A 106 -3.71 -0.42 -2.93
C LEU A 106 -3.21 1.01 -3.15
N GLY A 107 -3.17 1.43 -4.41
CA GLY A 107 -2.61 2.71 -4.84
C GLY A 107 -3.38 3.96 -4.39
N ASP A 108 -4.57 3.79 -3.80
CA ASP A 108 -5.43 4.84 -3.27
C ASP A 108 -5.58 4.79 -1.74
N ASN A 109 -4.76 4.00 -1.06
CA ASN A 109 -4.77 3.89 0.39
C ASN A 109 -3.63 4.72 0.99
N ILE A 110 -3.98 5.59 1.93
CA ILE A 110 -3.04 6.45 2.64
C ILE A 110 -3.02 6.04 4.11
N PHE A 111 -1.82 5.80 4.64
CA PHE A 111 -1.59 5.46 6.03
C PHE A 111 -0.65 6.47 6.68
N TYR A 112 -0.98 6.88 7.89
CA TYR A 112 -0.11 7.71 8.70
C TYR A 112 -0.36 7.47 10.19
N GLY A 113 0.70 7.43 10.97
CA GLY A 113 0.58 7.34 12.43
C GLY A 113 1.91 7.09 13.11
N ASN A 114 1.97 7.49 14.38
CA ASN A 114 3.17 7.26 15.19
C ASN A 114 3.44 5.76 15.36
N GLY A 115 4.69 5.36 15.13
CA GLY A 115 5.14 3.97 15.24
C GLY A 115 4.71 3.07 14.06
N PHE A 116 4.09 3.62 13.02
CA PHE A 116 3.65 2.81 11.87
C PHE A 116 4.83 2.13 11.14
N SER A 117 5.96 2.81 10.98
CA SER A 117 7.17 2.21 10.40
C SER A 117 7.59 0.94 11.15
N LYS A 118 7.54 0.96 12.49
CA LYS A 118 7.85 -0.21 13.32
C LYS A 118 6.84 -1.34 13.11
N VAL A 119 5.55 -1.03 13.00
CA VAL A 119 4.50 -2.02 12.69
C VAL A 119 4.76 -2.70 11.36
N LEU A 120 5.20 -1.94 10.34
CA LEU A 120 5.54 -2.45 9.02
C LEU A 120 6.80 -3.34 9.07
N GLU A 121 7.87 -2.87 9.71
CA GLU A 121 9.11 -3.63 9.87
C GLU A 121 8.87 -4.95 10.62
N ASP A 122 8.17 -4.93 11.74
CA ASP A 122 7.78 -6.14 12.49
C ASP A 122 6.89 -7.09 11.66
N SER A 123 6.14 -6.57 10.68
CA SER A 123 5.35 -7.39 9.78
C SER A 123 6.24 -8.09 8.75
N VAL A 124 7.19 -7.38 8.15
CA VAL A 124 8.19 -7.96 7.24
C VAL A 124 9.05 -9.00 7.98
N ASP A 125 9.56 -8.64 9.16
CA ASP A 125 10.40 -9.52 9.98
C ASP A 125 9.70 -10.82 10.35
N TYR A 126 8.39 -10.78 10.60
CA TYR A 126 7.61 -12.00 10.84
C TYR A 126 7.70 -12.97 9.66
N PHE A 127 7.62 -12.49 8.43
CA PHE A 127 7.68 -13.34 7.23
C PHE A 127 9.11 -13.77 6.89
N GLU A 128 10.10 -12.88 7.03
CA GLU A 128 11.49 -13.16 6.66
C GLU A 128 12.20 -14.08 7.68
N ASN A 129 11.84 -13.97 8.96
CA ASN A 129 12.41 -14.77 10.05
C ASN A 129 11.54 -15.95 10.46
N PHE A 130 10.52 -16.30 9.67
CA PHE A 130 9.63 -17.41 10.00
C PHE A 130 10.36 -18.75 10.02
N LYS A 131 10.51 -19.33 11.22
CA LYS A 131 11.22 -20.60 11.48
C LYS A 131 10.26 -21.80 11.54
N GLY A 132 9.23 -21.83 10.69
CA GLY A 132 8.34 -23.00 10.57
C GLY A 132 9.07 -24.20 9.96
N GLU A 133 8.55 -25.42 10.20
CA GLU A 133 8.97 -26.60 9.44
C GLU A 133 8.81 -26.34 7.93
N LYS A 134 9.62 -27.00 7.08
CA LYS A 134 9.64 -26.79 5.62
C LYS A 134 8.27 -26.87 4.93
N SER A 135 7.27 -27.46 5.57
CA SER A 135 5.88 -27.56 5.11
C SER A 135 4.95 -26.48 5.69
N ASN A 136 5.44 -25.63 6.61
CA ASN A 136 4.62 -24.68 7.34
C ASN A 136 5.01 -23.24 6.97
N ASN A 137 4.32 -22.68 5.99
CA ASN A 137 4.54 -21.33 5.49
C ASN A 137 4.01 -20.27 6.48
N ALA A 138 4.53 -19.02 6.37
CA ALA A 138 4.17 -17.92 7.26
C ALA A 138 2.69 -17.52 7.19
N GLY A 139 2.03 -17.81 6.06
CA GLY A 139 0.61 -17.54 5.88
C GLY A 139 0.32 -16.14 5.33
N ALA A 140 -0.65 -15.48 5.93
CA ALA A 140 -1.07 -14.12 5.60
C ALA A 140 -1.13 -13.23 6.84
N MET A 141 -0.89 -11.94 6.64
CA MET A 141 -1.13 -10.90 7.65
C MET A 141 -1.87 -9.74 7.02
N ILE A 142 -2.98 -9.37 7.63
CA ILE A 142 -3.79 -8.22 7.26
C ILE A 142 -3.94 -7.28 8.46
N PHE A 143 -4.54 -6.12 8.23
CA PHE A 143 -4.81 -5.15 9.30
C PHE A 143 -6.32 -5.01 9.53
N GLY A 144 -6.69 -4.70 10.77
CA GLY A 144 -8.04 -4.30 11.14
C GLY A 144 -8.02 -2.85 11.62
N TYR A 145 -8.84 -2.01 11.00
CA TYR A 145 -8.95 -0.60 11.36
C TYR A 145 -10.40 -0.25 11.72
N PRO A 146 -10.67 0.34 12.91
CA PRO A 146 -12.03 0.68 13.30
C PRO A 146 -12.56 1.83 12.47
N VAL A 147 -13.71 1.63 11.84
CA VAL A 147 -14.41 2.61 10.99
C VAL A 147 -15.83 2.82 11.45
N LYS A 148 -16.43 3.92 10.97
CA LYS A 148 -17.82 4.25 11.27
C LYS A 148 -18.79 3.54 10.33
N ASN A 149 -18.39 3.28 9.09
CA ASN A 149 -19.21 2.62 8.05
C ASN A 149 -18.47 1.38 7.49
N PRO A 150 -18.46 0.28 8.25
CA PRO A 150 -17.77 -0.94 7.87
C PRO A 150 -18.34 -1.60 6.60
N GLU A 151 -19.61 -1.37 6.27
CA GLU A 151 -20.31 -1.89 5.09
C GLU A 151 -19.65 -1.50 3.75
N ASP A 152 -18.83 -0.45 3.74
CA ASP A 152 -18.10 0.00 2.54
C ASP A 152 -16.88 -0.85 2.22
N TYR A 153 -16.44 -1.72 3.15
CA TYR A 153 -15.15 -2.41 3.13
C TYR A 153 -15.26 -3.91 3.36
N GLY A 154 -14.16 -4.62 3.15
CA GLY A 154 -14.00 -5.93 3.76
C GLY A 154 -13.97 -5.80 5.28
N VAL A 155 -14.74 -6.62 6.00
CA VAL A 155 -14.91 -6.56 7.45
C VAL A 155 -14.31 -7.81 8.10
N VAL A 156 -13.51 -7.61 9.15
CA VAL A 156 -12.97 -8.70 9.97
C VAL A 156 -13.69 -8.74 11.33
N GLU A 157 -14.11 -9.94 11.72
CA GLU A 157 -14.76 -10.19 13.00
C GLU A 157 -13.81 -10.93 13.96
N PHE A 158 -13.83 -10.51 15.23
CA PHE A 158 -13.03 -11.11 16.29
C PHE A 158 -13.93 -11.72 17.38
N ASN A 159 -13.49 -12.84 17.93
CA ASN A 159 -14.09 -13.36 19.15
C ASN A 159 -13.58 -12.62 20.41
N LYS A 160 -14.11 -13.01 21.59
CA LYS A 160 -13.72 -12.42 22.89
C LYS A 160 -12.24 -12.57 23.24
N ASN A 161 -11.53 -13.47 22.57
CA ASN A 161 -10.08 -13.70 22.75
C ASN A 161 -9.23 -13.01 21.67
N ASN A 162 -9.80 -12.06 20.92
CA ASN A 162 -9.17 -11.36 19.80
C ASN A 162 -8.69 -12.30 18.67
N LYS A 163 -9.26 -13.50 18.54
CA LYS A 163 -9.02 -14.38 17.40
C LYS A 163 -10.02 -14.06 16.29
N VAL A 164 -9.54 -13.97 15.07
CA VAL A 164 -10.39 -13.79 13.88
C VAL A 164 -11.30 -15.00 13.70
N ILE A 165 -12.58 -14.75 13.46
CA ILE A 165 -13.60 -15.79 13.26
C ILE A 165 -14.30 -15.69 11.92
N SER A 166 -14.38 -14.51 11.33
CA SER A 166 -14.93 -14.33 9.98
C SER A 166 -14.33 -13.15 9.25
N LEU A 167 -14.44 -13.19 7.93
CA LEU A 167 -14.16 -12.10 7.00
C LEU A 167 -15.34 -12.03 6.04
N GLU A 168 -15.82 -10.83 5.74
CA GLU A 168 -16.92 -10.63 4.81
C GLU A 168 -16.62 -9.40 3.92
N GLU A 169 -16.78 -9.55 2.61
CA GLU A 169 -16.59 -8.44 1.66
C GLU A 169 -17.86 -7.61 1.58
N LYS A 170 -17.80 -6.34 2.00
CA LYS A 170 -18.89 -5.37 1.96
C LYS A 170 -20.23 -5.94 2.43
N PRO A 171 -20.29 -6.42 3.68
CA PRO A 171 -21.50 -7.03 4.20
C PRO A 171 -22.63 -6.00 4.34
N ILE A 172 -23.87 -6.42 4.06
CA ILE A 172 -25.06 -5.58 4.27
C ILE A 172 -25.28 -5.33 5.77
N ASP A 173 -24.99 -6.33 6.60
CA ASP A 173 -25.08 -6.26 8.06
C ASP A 173 -23.72 -6.63 8.69
N PRO A 174 -22.82 -5.64 8.88
CA PRO A 174 -21.48 -5.88 9.37
C PRO A 174 -21.45 -6.41 10.80
N LYS A 175 -20.75 -7.53 11.04
CA LYS A 175 -20.61 -8.15 12.37
C LYS A 175 -19.61 -7.45 13.27
N SER A 176 -18.80 -6.55 12.72
CA SER A 176 -17.84 -5.74 13.47
C SER A 176 -17.63 -4.38 12.82
N SER A 177 -17.00 -3.45 13.55
CA SER A 177 -16.57 -2.15 13.03
C SER A 177 -15.16 -2.15 12.43
N PHE A 178 -14.50 -3.31 12.33
CA PHE A 178 -13.12 -3.39 11.84
C PHE A 178 -13.08 -3.66 10.34
N ALA A 179 -12.80 -2.60 9.57
CA ALA A 179 -12.50 -2.71 8.15
C ALA A 179 -11.09 -3.28 7.93
N VAL A 180 -10.89 -3.94 6.80
CA VAL A 180 -9.59 -4.41 6.31
C VAL A 180 -9.02 -3.38 5.35
N PRO A 181 -8.02 -2.56 5.76
CA PRO A 181 -7.36 -1.63 4.86
C PRO A 181 -6.63 -2.34 3.72
N GLY A 182 -6.40 -1.61 2.64
CA GLY A 182 -5.73 -2.11 1.44
C GLY A 182 -4.22 -2.29 1.60
N LEU A 183 -3.78 -2.98 2.65
CA LEU A 183 -2.38 -3.37 2.90
C LEU A 183 -2.33 -4.81 3.42
N TYR A 184 -1.65 -5.66 2.69
CA TYR A 184 -1.64 -7.10 2.90
C TYR A 184 -0.23 -7.66 2.80
N PHE A 185 0.11 -8.65 3.63
CA PHE A 185 1.36 -9.39 3.57
C PHE A 185 1.09 -10.87 3.42
N TYR A 186 1.77 -11.52 2.48
CA TYR A 186 1.58 -12.94 2.17
C TYR A 186 2.91 -13.67 1.98
N ASP A 187 2.92 -14.94 2.32
CA ASP A 187 3.92 -15.83 1.79
C ASP A 187 3.70 -16.11 0.28
N ASN A 188 4.68 -16.70 -0.40
CA ASN A 188 4.59 -16.92 -1.85
C ASN A 188 3.52 -17.94 -2.27
N THR A 189 2.91 -18.65 -1.34
CA THR A 189 1.79 -19.58 -1.66
C THR A 189 0.54 -18.83 -2.09
N VAL A 190 0.49 -17.50 -1.89
CA VAL A 190 -0.60 -16.65 -2.37
C VAL A 190 -0.82 -16.77 -3.88
N ILE A 191 0.25 -16.98 -4.66
CA ILE A 191 0.16 -17.17 -6.13
C ILE A 191 -0.74 -18.36 -6.45
N LYS A 192 -0.48 -19.51 -5.82
CA LYS A 192 -1.29 -20.74 -6.04
C LYS A 192 -2.73 -20.54 -5.58
N LYS A 193 -2.95 -19.76 -4.52
CA LYS A 193 -4.31 -19.47 -4.04
C LYS A 193 -5.05 -18.58 -5.03
N ALA A 194 -4.38 -17.56 -5.57
CA ALA A 194 -4.94 -16.70 -6.61
C ALA A 194 -5.30 -17.50 -7.89
N GLU A 195 -4.48 -18.48 -8.28
CA GLU A 195 -4.76 -19.38 -9.43
C GLU A 195 -6.01 -20.25 -9.22
N MET A 196 -6.39 -20.52 -7.98
CA MET A 196 -7.56 -21.35 -7.63
C MET A 196 -8.85 -20.55 -7.47
N LEU A 197 -8.77 -19.22 -7.41
CA LEU A 197 -9.95 -18.38 -7.24
C LEU A 197 -10.88 -18.45 -8.45
N LYS A 198 -12.16 -18.34 -8.16
CA LYS A 198 -13.20 -18.08 -9.17
C LYS A 198 -13.69 -16.65 -8.98
N PRO A 199 -14.08 -15.97 -10.06
CA PRO A 199 -14.72 -14.67 -9.97
C PRO A 199 -15.96 -14.71 -9.07
N SER A 200 -16.12 -13.68 -8.25
CA SER A 200 -17.32 -13.45 -7.43
C SER A 200 -18.52 -13.05 -8.28
N ASP A 201 -19.68 -12.82 -7.65
CA ASP A 201 -20.87 -12.28 -8.32
C ASP A 201 -20.62 -10.88 -8.92
N ARG A 202 -19.56 -10.18 -8.48
CA ARG A 202 -19.10 -8.92 -9.06
C ARG A 202 -18.16 -9.13 -10.27
N ASN A 203 -17.91 -10.36 -10.65
CA ASN A 203 -16.97 -10.78 -11.67
C ASN A 203 -15.51 -10.37 -11.35
N GLU A 204 -15.14 -10.37 -10.07
CA GLU A 204 -13.82 -9.99 -9.56
C GLU A 204 -13.16 -11.15 -8.80
N LEU A 205 -11.83 -11.26 -8.91
CA LEU A 205 -11.00 -12.12 -8.06
C LEU A 205 -10.77 -11.39 -6.73
N GLU A 206 -11.55 -11.77 -5.73
CA GLU A 206 -11.62 -11.06 -4.45
C GLU A 206 -10.42 -11.37 -3.57
N ILE A 207 -9.81 -10.31 -3.00
CA ILE A 207 -8.75 -10.46 -2.03
C ILE A 207 -9.26 -11.07 -0.73
N THR A 208 -10.52 -10.80 -0.38
CA THR A 208 -11.20 -11.36 0.80
C THR A 208 -11.25 -12.88 0.73
N SER A 209 -11.50 -13.47 -0.45
CA SER A 209 -11.51 -14.92 -0.63
C SER A 209 -10.11 -15.56 -0.42
N ILE A 210 -9.03 -14.85 -0.76
CA ILE A 210 -7.67 -15.29 -0.39
C ILE A 210 -7.51 -15.29 1.13
N ASN A 211 -7.94 -14.22 1.80
CA ASN A 211 -7.84 -14.11 3.25
C ASN A 211 -8.68 -15.17 3.98
N GLU A 212 -9.88 -15.46 3.49
CA GLU A 212 -10.74 -16.55 3.99
C GLU A 212 -10.06 -17.93 3.85
N PHE A 213 -9.37 -18.16 2.73
CA PHE A 213 -8.59 -19.39 2.55
C PHE A 213 -7.50 -19.52 3.62
N TYR A 214 -6.74 -18.44 3.90
CA TYR A 214 -5.73 -18.48 4.96
C TYR A 214 -6.37 -18.61 6.35
N LEU A 215 -7.54 -18.00 6.58
CA LEU A 215 -8.29 -18.15 7.82
C LEU A 215 -8.71 -19.62 8.04
N SER A 216 -9.26 -20.28 7.01
CA SER A 216 -9.68 -21.69 7.09
C SER A 216 -8.54 -22.66 7.41
N CYS A 217 -7.30 -22.28 7.04
CA CYS A 217 -6.09 -23.03 7.35
C CYS A 217 -5.41 -22.64 8.67
N ASP A 218 -6.04 -21.74 9.48
CA ASP A 218 -5.46 -21.16 10.71
C ASP A 218 -4.10 -20.45 10.46
N LYS A 219 -3.94 -19.86 9.27
CA LYS A 219 -2.72 -19.16 8.80
C LYS A 219 -2.93 -17.67 8.54
N LEU A 220 -4.04 -17.10 8.96
CA LEU A 220 -4.32 -15.67 8.88
C LEU A 220 -3.99 -15.00 10.20
N LYS A 221 -3.14 -13.98 10.16
CA LYS A 221 -2.91 -13.06 11.27
C LYS A 221 -3.58 -11.72 10.98
N VAL A 222 -4.14 -11.11 12.00
CA VAL A 222 -4.67 -9.76 11.93
C VAL A 222 -4.01 -8.90 12.99
N LYS A 223 -3.43 -7.76 12.57
CA LYS A 223 -2.95 -6.71 13.47
C LYS A 223 -3.95 -5.57 13.48
N THR A 224 -4.45 -5.19 14.65
CA THR A 224 -5.33 -4.02 14.77
C THR A 224 -4.50 -2.74 14.78
N LEU A 225 -4.88 -1.79 13.92
CA LEU A 225 -4.33 -0.44 13.92
C LEU A 225 -5.09 0.37 14.99
N GLY A 226 -4.36 0.79 16.02
CA GLY A 226 -4.94 1.44 17.18
C GLY A 226 -5.16 2.95 17.02
N ARG A 227 -5.54 3.61 18.12
CA ARG A 227 -5.69 5.07 18.18
C ARG A 227 -4.36 5.74 17.83
N GLY A 228 -4.42 6.85 17.11
CA GLY A 228 -3.23 7.56 16.60
C GLY A 228 -2.78 7.09 15.22
N MET A 229 -3.36 6.01 14.70
CA MET A 229 -3.25 5.65 13.28
C MET A 229 -4.37 6.29 12.48
N SER A 230 -4.05 6.77 11.30
CA SER A 230 -5.01 7.27 10.31
C SER A 230 -4.89 6.46 9.04
N TRP A 231 -6.02 6.03 8.52
CA TRP A 231 -6.15 5.37 7.24
C TRP A 231 -7.24 6.06 6.43
N PHE A 232 -6.97 6.32 5.15
CA PHE A 232 -7.91 6.93 4.21
C PHE A 232 -8.00 6.06 2.95
N ASP A 233 -9.23 5.72 2.56
CA ASP A 233 -9.57 5.31 1.20
C ASP A 233 -9.92 6.57 0.41
N THR A 234 -9.05 6.94 -0.52
CA THR A 234 -9.20 8.14 -1.35
C THR A 234 -10.01 7.88 -2.63
N GLY A 235 -10.76 6.81 -2.68
CA GLY A 235 -11.57 6.40 -3.82
C GLY A 235 -12.83 7.26 -4.06
N THR A 236 -13.13 8.25 -3.20
CA THR A 236 -14.26 9.17 -3.34
C THR A 236 -13.79 10.62 -3.22
N PRO A 237 -14.54 11.61 -3.78
CA PRO A 237 -14.20 13.03 -3.62
C PRO A 237 -14.07 13.46 -2.16
N LYS A 238 -14.94 12.93 -1.29
CA LYS A 238 -14.90 13.19 0.15
C LYS A 238 -13.63 12.63 0.78
N GLY A 239 -13.31 11.35 0.54
CA GLY A 239 -12.10 10.71 1.09
C GLY A 239 -10.81 11.38 0.58
N LEU A 240 -10.77 11.78 -0.69
CA LEU A 240 -9.66 12.54 -1.26
C LEU A 240 -9.45 13.88 -0.54
N MET A 241 -10.53 14.61 -0.30
CA MET A 241 -10.48 15.90 0.41
C MET A 241 -10.07 15.72 1.88
N GLU A 242 -10.63 14.72 2.57
CA GLU A 242 -10.29 14.42 3.97
C GLU A 242 -8.81 14.06 4.11
N ALA A 243 -8.27 13.24 3.21
CA ALA A 243 -6.86 12.88 3.19
C ALA A 243 -5.96 14.12 2.93
N ALA A 244 -6.33 14.95 1.95
CA ALA A 244 -5.57 16.18 1.63
C ALA A 244 -5.53 17.15 2.81
N ASN A 245 -6.66 17.41 3.45
CA ASN A 245 -6.76 18.28 4.63
C ASN A 245 -5.96 17.74 5.82
N PHE A 246 -5.99 16.39 6.00
CA PHE A 246 -5.20 15.75 7.06
C PHE A 246 -3.71 15.92 6.82
N VAL A 247 -3.22 15.64 5.61
CA VAL A 247 -1.81 15.78 5.24
C VAL A 247 -1.36 17.23 5.45
N GLU A 248 -2.13 18.19 4.93
CA GLU A 248 -1.88 19.63 5.12
C GLU A 248 -1.72 19.99 6.60
N ALA A 249 -2.69 19.60 7.43
CA ALA A 249 -2.71 19.94 8.85
C ALA A 249 -1.49 19.40 9.59
N ILE A 250 -1.07 18.17 9.30
CA ILE A 250 0.10 17.55 9.92
C ILE A 250 1.38 18.21 9.44
N GLN A 251 1.57 18.40 8.13
CA GLN A 251 2.78 18.99 7.56
C GLN A 251 2.98 20.43 8.04
N ASN A 252 1.92 21.25 8.03
CA ASN A 252 1.98 22.63 8.52
C ASN A 252 2.27 22.72 10.02
N ARG A 253 1.85 21.74 10.80
CA ARG A 253 2.04 21.73 12.26
C ARG A 253 3.43 21.26 12.67
N GLN A 254 3.94 20.22 12.00
CA GLN A 254 5.13 19.51 12.43
C GLN A 254 6.37 19.88 11.60
N GLY A 255 6.19 20.53 10.43
CA GLY A 255 7.28 21.01 9.60
C GLY A 255 8.05 19.92 8.84
N PHE A 256 7.50 18.70 8.74
CA PHE A 256 8.04 17.63 7.89
C PHE A 256 7.02 17.18 6.84
N TYR A 257 7.49 16.53 5.80
CA TYR A 257 6.64 16.07 4.69
C TYR A 257 6.25 14.60 4.85
N ILE A 258 4.94 14.32 4.79
CA ILE A 258 4.44 12.93 4.75
C ILE A 258 4.74 12.37 3.37
N ALA A 259 5.17 11.09 3.31
CA ALA A 259 5.49 10.39 2.06
C ALA A 259 6.54 11.13 1.20
N CYS A 260 7.54 11.74 1.82
CA CYS A 260 8.72 12.27 1.14
C CYS A 260 9.67 11.11 0.82
N LEU A 261 9.67 10.67 -0.42
CA LEU A 261 10.38 9.45 -0.83
C LEU A 261 11.90 9.61 -0.70
N GLU A 262 12.43 10.77 -1.03
CA GLU A 262 13.85 11.11 -0.94
C GLU A 262 14.33 11.15 0.52
N GLU A 263 13.52 11.70 1.43
CA GLU A 263 13.82 11.69 2.86
C GLU A 263 13.85 10.27 3.42
N ILE A 264 12.87 9.43 3.04
CA ILE A 264 12.83 8.02 3.47
C ILE A 264 14.09 7.29 2.97
N SER A 265 14.46 7.48 1.71
CA SER A 265 15.65 6.86 1.13
C SER A 265 16.94 7.32 1.83
N TYR A 266 17.05 8.60 2.12
CA TYR A 266 18.20 9.18 2.80
C TYR A 266 18.30 8.71 4.25
N THR A 267 17.21 8.76 5.01
CA THR A 267 17.19 8.32 6.42
C THR A 267 17.42 6.83 6.59
N LYS A 268 17.01 6.01 5.60
CA LYS A 268 17.31 4.58 5.57
C LYS A 268 18.73 4.27 5.03
N GLY A 269 19.50 5.28 4.65
CA GLY A 269 20.86 5.10 4.10
C GLY A 269 20.88 4.40 2.74
N TRP A 270 19.79 4.47 1.98
CA TRP A 270 19.71 3.90 0.63
C TRP A 270 20.34 4.81 -0.42
N ILE A 271 20.34 6.09 -0.16
CA ILE A 271 21.06 7.11 -0.90
C ILE A 271 21.95 7.91 0.05
N SER A 272 23.10 8.33 -0.46
CA SER A 272 24.07 9.16 0.26
C SER A 272 23.65 10.63 0.27
N LYS A 273 24.30 11.43 1.12
CA LYS A 273 24.14 12.89 1.13
C LYS A 273 24.45 13.53 -0.23
N GLY A 274 25.43 13.00 -0.96
CA GLY A 274 25.80 13.48 -2.30
C GLY A 274 24.71 13.20 -3.32
N GLU A 275 24.16 11.96 -3.34
CA GLU A 275 23.05 11.60 -4.23
C GLU A 275 21.80 12.41 -3.93
N LEU A 276 21.49 12.66 -2.64
CA LEU A 276 20.37 13.54 -2.28
C LEU A 276 20.60 14.98 -2.81
N ALA A 277 21.82 15.50 -2.72
CA ALA A 277 22.14 16.82 -3.25
C ALA A 277 21.96 16.88 -4.78
N GLU A 278 22.38 15.84 -5.52
CA GLU A 278 22.15 15.74 -6.97
C GLU A 278 20.66 15.70 -7.36
N ILE A 279 19.83 15.01 -6.55
CA ILE A 279 18.38 15.00 -6.74
C ILE A 279 17.82 16.43 -6.56
N ILE A 280 18.22 17.08 -5.47
CA ILE A 280 17.76 18.44 -5.14
C ILE A 280 18.14 19.46 -6.25
N GLU A 281 19.33 19.35 -6.82
CA GLU A 281 19.75 20.23 -7.92
C GLU A 281 18.81 20.16 -9.13
N LYS A 282 18.33 18.97 -9.47
CA LYS A 282 17.43 18.72 -10.60
C LYS A 282 16.01 19.22 -10.35
N LEU A 283 15.61 19.47 -9.10
CA LEU A 283 14.28 19.95 -8.77
C LEU A 283 14.11 21.44 -9.14
N ARG A 284 12.90 21.77 -9.60
CA ARG A 284 12.48 23.15 -9.79
C ARG A 284 12.38 23.86 -8.44
N LYS A 285 12.51 25.19 -8.44
CA LYS A 285 12.35 26.01 -7.23
C LYS A 285 10.90 25.90 -6.70
N CYS A 286 10.74 25.25 -5.55
CA CYS A 286 9.45 25.03 -4.87
C CYS A 286 9.70 24.74 -3.38
N ASP A 287 8.64 24.66 -2.59
CA ASP A 287 8.76 24.42 -1.14
C ASP A 287 9.24 22.98 -0.84
N TYR A 288 8.89 22.01 -1.66
CA TYR A 288 9.42 20.64 -1.57
C TYR A 288 10.96 20.62 -1.68
N LYS A 289 11.52 21.37 -2.65
CA LYS A 289 12.98 21.51 -2.78
C LYS A 289 13.60 22.14 -1.54
N LYS A 290 13.02 23.23 -1.01
CA LYS A 290 13.51 23.89 0.21
C LYS A 290 13.51 22.95 1.41
N TYR A 291 12.48 22.09 1.52
CA TYR A 291 12.41 21.08 2.57
C TYR A 291 13.58 20.09 2.46
N LEU A 292 13.82 19.53 1.27
CA LEU A 292 14.94 18.62 1.05
C LEU A 292 16.30 19.29 1.29
N GLU A 293 16.46 20.56 0.90
CA GLU A 293 17.67 21.34 1.22
C GLU A 293 17.89 21.44 2.74
N SER A 294 16.82 21.58 3.52
CA SER A 294 16.93 21.62 4.98
C SER A 294 17.42 20.32 5.61
N LEU A 295 17.10 19.16 5.00
CA LEU A 295 17.60 17.86 5.47
C LEU A 295 19.11 17.73 5.34
N LEU A 296 19.72 18.37 4.32
CA LEU A 296 21.18 18.36 4.15
C LEU A 296 21.92 19.14 5.26
N LEU A 297 21.23 20.08 5.92
CA LEU A 297 21.77 20.91 7.01
C LEU A 297 21.64 20.22 8.36
N LEU A 298 20.69 19.28 8.52
CA LEU A 298 20.55 18.48 9.73
C LEU A 298 21.63 17.38 9.72
N SER A 299 22.46 17.37 10.77
CA SER A 299 23.35 16.22 11.02
C SER A 299 22.49 15.09 11.58
N ILE A 300 21.98 14.23 10.70
CA ILE A 300 21.24 13.01 11.07
C ILE A 300 22.25 11.90 11.35
#